data_3c2c02be9223b26208736d21e7330abf
#
_entry.id   3c2c02be9223b26208736d21e7330abf
#
_cell.length_a   1.000
_cell.length_b   1.000
_cell.length_c   1.000
_cell.angle_alpha   90.00
_cell.angle_beta   90.00
_cell.angle_gamma   90.00
#
_symmetry.space_group_name_H-M   'P 1'
#
loop_
_entity.id
_entity.type
_entity.pdbx_description
1 polymer ?
#
loop_
_entity_poly.entity_id
_entity_poly.type
_entity_poly.pdbx_seq_one_letter_code
_entity_poly.pdbx_strand_id
1 'polypeptide(L)'
;MSAYRWFALFACLAMSGCASFGEDFVSMFSTQGERELDVGVRAYEDGEYAYSARLLQGSLDAGLRGTSNRVRAHKYLAFIYCTSNRVPQCRDEFRKALEVNPSFTLLEDESGHPIWGPVYRSLKPRKK
;
A
#
# COMPACT_ATOMS: atom_id res chain seq x y z
N MET A 1 0.68 -3.22 68.53
CA MET A 1 -0.56 -3.23 67.77
C MET A 1 -0.58 -2.09 66.77
N SER A 2 0.26 -2.07 65.76
CA SER A 2 0.22 -1.08 64.70
C SER A 2 0.97 -1.54 63.46
N ALA A 3 0.77 -2.78 63.03
CA ALA A 3 1.45 -3.37 61.91
C ALA A 3 0.53 -3.71 60.70
N TYR A 4 -0.75 -3.36 60.78
CA TYR A 4 -1.73 -3.74 59.75
C TYR A 4 -2.24 -2.59 58.85
N ARG A 5 -1.65 -1.40 58.94
CA ARG A 5 -2.15 -0.24 58.17
C ARG A 5 -1.32 0.13 56.95
N TRP A 6 -0.33 -0.64 56.56
CA TRP A 6 0.55 -0.32 55.44
C TRP A 6 0.42 -1.29 54.24
N PHE A 7 -0.52 -2.21 54.25
CA PHE A 7 -0.71 -3.17 53.15
C PHE A 7 -1.87 -2.83 52.17
N ALA A 8 -2.50 -1.67 52.30
CA ALA A 8 -3.70 -1.33 51.51
C ALA A 8 -3.50 -0.26 50.42
N LEU A 9 -2.28 0.01 49.98
CA LEU A 9 -2.03 1.08 48.97
C LEU A 9 -1.19 0.65 47.76
N PHE A 10 -1.07 -0.65 47.49
CA PHE A 10 -0.30 -1.13 46.32
C PHE A 10 -1.10 -1.97 45.31
N ALA A 11 -2.39 -1.73 45.19
CA ALA A 11 -3.25 -2.49 44.26
C ALA A 11 -4.07 -1.63 43.33
N CYS A 12 -3.48 -0.68 42.60
CA CYS A 12 -4.16 0.05 41.49
C CYS A 12 -3.17 0.67 40.52
N LEU A 13 -2.25 -0.07 39.94
CA LEU A 13 -1.43 0.41 38.81
C LEU A 13 -0.99 -0.75 37.91
N ALA A 14 -1.95 -1.45 37.33
CA ALA A 14 -1.66 -2.42 36.30
C ALA A 14 -2.86 -2.64 35.38
N MET A 15 -3.31 -1.59 34.66
CA MET A 15 -4.18 -1.77 33.49
C MET A 15 -4.04 -0.54 32.58
N SER A 16 -2.90 -0.40 31.95
CA SER A 16 -2.75 0.48 30.78
C SER A 16 -1.57 0.01 29.94
N GLY A 17 -1.74 -1.09 29.24
CA GLY A 17 -0.67 -1.64 28.45
C GLY A 17 -1.12 -2.73 27.49
N CYS A 18 -2.20 -2.52 26.77
CA CYS A 18 -2.63 -3.47 25.73
C CYS A 18 -3.20 -2.74 24.52
N ALA A 19 -2.39 -1.94 23.82
CA ALA A 19 -2.81 -1.37 22.54
C ALA A 19 -1.71 -1.25 21.49
N SER A 20 -0.48 -1.70 21.74
CA SER A 20 0.62 -1.49 20.79
C SER A 20 1.32 -2.76 20.32
N PHE A 21 0.84 -3.94 20.70
CA PHE A 21 1.52 -5.20 20.33
C PHE A 21 1.25 -5.67 18.90
N GLY A 22 0.23 -5.14 18.22
CA GLY A 22 -0.16 -5.60 16.88
C GLY A 22 0.64 -4.95 15.75
N GLU A 23 0.98 -3.68 15.88
CA GLU A 23 1.65 -2.92 14.81
C GLU A 23 3.15 -3.24 14.73
N ASP A 24 3.81 -3.39 15.87
CA ASP A 24 5.24 -3.74 15.92
C ASP A 24 5.51 -5.18 15.46
N PHE A 25 4.57 -6.10 15.67
CA PHE A 25 4.73 -7.49 15.24
C PHE A 25 4.65 -7.64 13.72
N VAL A 26 3.73 -6.93 13.06
CA VAL A 26 3.58 -6.93 11.60
C VAL A 26 4.80 -6.27 10.94
N SER A 27 5.33 -5.20 11.51
CA SER A 27 6.50 -4.51 10.97
C SER A 27 7.78 -5.34 11.03
N MET A 28 7.89 -6.25 11.99
CA MET A 28 9.05 -7.13 12.14
C MET A 28 9.17 -8.16 11.01
N PHE A 29 8.06 -8.51 10.35
CA PHE A 29 8.02 -9.49 9.25
C PHE A 29 7.87 -8.86 7.86
N SER A 30 7.64 -7.54 7.76
CA SER A 30 7.58 -6.85 6.49
C SER A 30 8.98 -6.61 5.91
N THR A 31 9.13 -6.90 4.63
CA THR A 31 10.37 -6.60 3.90
C THR A 31 10.53 -5.10 3.67
N GLN A 32 11.75 -4.66 3.31
CA GLN A 32 11.98 -3.28 2.91
C GLN A 32 11.02 -2.86 1.77
N GLY A 33 10.85 -3.72 0.75
CA GLY A 33 9.95 -3.43 -0.37
C GLY A 33 8.50 -3.24 0.07
N GLU A 34 8.02 -4.04 1.02
CA GLU A 34 6.65 -3.92 1.55
C GLU A 34 6.46 -2.61 2.34
N ARG A 35 7.45 -2.21 3.14
CA ARG A 35 7.42 -0.91 3.85
C ARG A 35 7.42 0.27 2.88
N GLU A 36 8.26 0.24 1.86
CA GLU A 36 8.32 1.27 0.82
C GLU A 36 7.00 1.35 0.03
N LEU A 37 6.39 0.20 -0.27
CA LEU A 37 5.06 0.15 -0.90
C LEU A 37 4.01 0.86 -0.06
N ASP A 38 3.93 0.56 1.23
CA ASP A 38 2.91 1.15 2.11
C ASP A 38 3.12 2.67 2.30
N VAL A 39 4.37 3.11 2.44
CA VAL A 39 4.68 4.54 2.50
C VAL A 39 4.40 5.22 1.16
N GLY A 40 4.73 4.55 0.05
CA GLY A 40 4.47 5.04 -1.30
C GLY A 40 2.98 5.24 -1.58
N VAL A 41 2.13 4.31 -1.13
CA VAL A 41 0.67 4.45 -1.29
C VAL A 41 0.13 5.60 -0.43
N ARG A 42 0.57 5.73 0.82
CA ARG A 42 0.19 6.90 1.65
C ARG A 42 0.62 8.22 1.02
N ALA A 43 1.84 8.30 0.50
CA ALA A 43 2.32 9.50 -0.20
C ALA A 43 1.44 9.83 -1.43
N TYR A 44 0.93 8.81 -2.15
CA TYR A 44 -0.03 9.02 -3.22
C TYR A 44 -1.34 9.63 -2.71
N GLU A 45 -1.88 9.10 -1.62
CA GLU A 45 -3.11 9.60 -0.98
C GLU A 45 -2.95 11.04 -0.46
N ASP A 46 -1.75 11.40 -0.01
CA ASP A 46 -1.39 12.75 0.42
C ASP A 46 -1.10 13.73 -0.76
N GLY A 47 -1.13 13.24 -2.00
CA GLY A 47 -0.85 14.04 -3.20
C GLY A 47 0.64 14.25 -3.49
N GLU A 48 1.52 13.59 -2.78
CA GLU A 48 2.97 13.66 -2.97
C GLU A 48 3.44 12.72 -4.09
N TYR A 49 2.95 12.92 -5.30
CA TYR A 49 3.09 11.98 -6.41
C TYR A 49 4.53 11.66 -6.81
N ALA A 50 5.42 12.64 -6.82
CA ALA A 50 6.83 12.41 -7.16
C ALA A 50 7.55 11.56 -6.09
N TYR A 51 7.25 11.79 -4.84
CA TYR A 51 7.78 11.00 -3.74
C TYR A 51 7.18 9.59 -3.73
N SER A 52 5.88 9.48 -3.91
CA SER A 52 5.17 8.21 -4.07
C SER A 52 5.79 7.36 -5.20
N ALA A 53 5.99 7.92 -6.38
CA ALA A 53 6.56 7.19 -7.52
C ALA A 53 7.95 6.62 -7.21
N ARG A 54 8.80 7.38 -6.53
CA ARG A 54 10.14 6.89 -6.11
C ARG A 54 10.05 5.71 -5.14
N LEU A 55 9.16 5.79 -4.15
CA LEU A 55 8.96 4.72 -3.18
C LEU A 55 8.35 3.47 -3.81
N LEU A 56 7.36 3.64 -4.68
CA LEU A 56 6.73 2.52 -5.39
C LEU A 56 7.73 1.82 -6.33
N GLN A 57 8.56 2.58 -7.03
CA GLN A 57 9.63 2.01 -7.84
C GLN A 57 10.68 1.32 -6.97
N GLY A 58 11.11 1.94 -5.87
CA GLY A 58 12.02 1.35 -4.91
C GLY A 58 11.50 0.05 -4.32
N SER A 59 10.20 -0.02 -4.02
CA SER A 59 9.55 -1.22 -3.51
C SER A 59 9.62 -2.40 -4.48
N LEU A 60 9.43 -2.14 -5.78
CA LEU A 60 9.57 -3.15 -6.84
C LEU A 60 11.03 -3.59 -7.00
N ASP A 61 11.98 -2.65 -6.95
CA ASP A 61 13.42 -2.91 -7.10
C ASP A 61 13.96 -3.71 -5.89
N ALA A 62 13.47 -3.44 -4.70
CA ALA A 62 13.79 -4.21 -3.49
C ALA A 62 13.21 -5.63 -3.47
N GLY A 63 12.23 -5.90 -4.32
CA GLY A 63 11.54 -7.18 -4.43
C GLY A 63 10.33 -7.27 -3.50
N LEU A 64 9.14 -7.23 -4.09
CA LEU A 64 7.88 -7.43 -3.39
C LEU A 64 7.47 -8.89 -3.39
N ARG A 65 7.15 -9.42 -2.22
CA ARG A 65 6.55 -10.73 -2.07
C ARG A 65 5.06 -10.67 -2.41
N GLY A 66 4.59 -11.72 -3.07
CA GLY A 66 3.18 -11.87 -3.42
C GLY A 66 2.76 -11.05 -4.65
N THR A 67 1.86 -11.64 -5.38
CA THR A 67 1.27 -11.06 -6.59
C THR A 67 0.51 -9.76 -6.31
N SER A 68 -0.24 -9.73 -5.21
CA SER A 68 -1.06 -8.58 -4.81
C SER A 68 -0.22 -7.32 -4.59
N ASN A 69 0.90 -7.43 -3.88
CA ASN A 69 1.78 -6.28 -3.61
C ASN A 69 2.41 -5.73 -4.90
N ARG A 70 2.85 -6.61 -5.80
CA ARG A 70 3.41 -6.20 -7.10
C ARG A 70 2.37 -5.51 -7.98
N VAL A 71 1.16 -6.06 -8.05
CA VAL A 71 0.04 -5.43 -8.79
C VAL A 71 -0.29 -4.06 -8.19
N ARG A 72 -0.33 -3.95 -6.85
CA ARG A 72 -0.61 -2.70 -6.15
C ARG A 72 0.42 -1.61 -6.48
N ALA A 73 1.72 -1.95 -6.49
CA ALA A 73 2.77 -1.02 -6.84
C ALA A 73 2.64 -0.51 -8.29
N HIS A 74 2.46 -1.42 -9.24
CA HIS A 74 2.26 -1.06 -10.66
C HIS A 74 0.99 -0.25 -10.87
N LYS A 75 -0.11 -0.57 -10.19
CA LYS A 75 -1.37 0.17 -10.26
C LYS A 75 -1.19 1.64 -9.88
N TYR A 76 -0.60 1.91 -8.73
CA TYR A 76 -0.38 3.29 -8.27
C TYR A 76 0.63 4.06 -9.13
N LEU A 77 1.68 3.40 -9.62
CA LEU A 77 2.57 4.01 -10.62
C LEU A 77 1.83 4.39 -11.90
N ALA A 78 0.95 3.53 -12.39
CA ALA A 78 0.11 3.84 -13.55
C ALA A 78 -0.75 5.08 -13.30
N PHE A 79 -1.42 5.18 -12.15
CA PHE A 79 -2.23 6.35 -11.79
C PHE A 79 -1.39 7.63 -11.79
N ILE A 80 -0.21 7.62 -11.17
CA ILE A 80 0.70 8.77 -11.14
C ILE A 80 1.11 9.17 -12.54
N TYR A 81 1.54 8.23 -13.37
CA TYR A 81 1.98 8.54 -14.72
C TYR A 81 0.86 9.06 -15.61
N CYS A 82 -0.34 8.49 -15.52
CA CYS A 82 -1.48 8.97 -16.26
C CYS A 82 -1.87 10.41 -15.87
N THR A 83 -1.93 10.70 -14.58
CA THR A 83 -2.26 12.06 -14.09
C THR A 83 -1.17 13.09 -14.35
N SER A 84 0.07 12.64 -14.56
CA SER A 84 1.21 13.47 -14.96
C SER A 84 1.38 13.60 -16.48
N ASN A 85 0.36 13.25 -17.26
CA ASN A 85 0.37 13.26 -18.71
C ASN A 85 1.46 12.37 -19.36
N ARG A 86 1.86 11.32 -18.67
CA ARG A 86 2.83 10.31 -19.12
C ARG A 86 2.12 9.03 -19.52
N VAL A 87 1.25 9.11 -20.51
CA VAL A 87 0.37 8.03 -20.95
C VAL A 87 1.11 6.75 -21.38
N PRO A 88 2.25 6.81 -22.12
CA PRO A 88 3.02 5.60 -22.43
C PRO A 88 3.48 4.84 -21.19
N GLN A 89 4.01 5.54 -20.19
CA GLN A 89 4.45 4.92 -18.93
C GLN A 89 3.26 4.38 -18.11
N CYS A 90 2.16 5.12 -18.07
CA CYS A 90 0.92 4.64 -17.45
C CYS A 90 0.46 3.32 -18.08
N ARG A 91 0.44 3.24 -19.39
CA ARG A 91 0.08 2.02 -20.14
C ARG A 91 1.03 0.85 -19.80
N ASP A 92 2.34 1.13 -19.73
CA ASP A 92 3.33 0.12 -19.39
C ASP A 92 3.13 -0.43 -17.98
N GLU A 93 2.86 0.43 -17.01
CA GLU A 93 2.62 -0.02 -15.63
C GLU A 93 1.34 -0.87 -15.51
N PHE A 94 0.26 -0.49 -16.17
CA PHE A 94 -0.93 -1.35 -16.24
C PHE A 94 -0.67 -2.69 -16.94
N ARG A 95 0.15 -2.69 -18.00
CA ARG A 95 0.55 -3.95 -18.68
C ARG A 95 1.31 -4.84 -17.71
N LYS A 96 2.30 -4.31 -16.98
CA LYS A 96 3.04 -5.06 -15.96
C LYS A 96 2.14 -5.61 -14.85
N ALA A 97 1.16 -4.83 -14.39
CA ALA A 97 0.17 -5.33 -13.42
C ALA A 97 -0.62 -6.52 -13.97
N LEU A 98 -1.04 -6.47 -15.24
CA LEU A 98 -1.74 -7.56 -15.92
C LEU A 98 -0.84 -8.76 -16.23
N GLU A 99 0.44 -8.56 -16.47
CA GLU A 99 1.42 -9.64 -16.61
C GLU A 99 1.64 -10.39 -15.30
N VAL A 100 1.70 -9.65 -14.18
CA VAL A 100 1.79 -10.23 -12.83
C VAL A 100 0.51 -10.97 -12.46
N ASN A 101 -0.65 -10.42 -12.77
CA ASN A 101 -1.94 -11.04 -12.54
C ASN A 101 -2.90 -10.74 -13.70
N PRO A 102 -3.09 -11.69 -14.64
CA PRO A 102 -4.02 -11.50 -15.77
C PRO A 102 -5.48 -11.26 -15.35
N SER A 103 -5.85 -11.67 -14.15
CA SER A 103 -7.20 -11.47 -13.59
C SER A 103 -7.35 -10.13 -12.86
N PHE A 104 -6.29 -9.31 -12.79
CA PHE A 104 -6.35 -8.00 -12.14
C PHE A 104 -7.44 -7.12 -12.74
N THR A 105 -8.22 -6.51 -11.86
CA THR A 105 -9.23 -5.50 -12.21
C THR A 105 -9.09 -4.28 -11.33
N LEU A 106 -9.33 -3.11 -11.89
CA LEU A 106 -9.55 -1.89 -11.11
C LEU A 106 -10.86 -1.98 -10.34
N LEU A 107 -10.94 -1.30 -9.21
CA LEU A 107 -12.20 -1.10 -8.49
C LEU A 107 -13.16 -0.30 -9.37
N GLU A 108 -14.44 -0.33 -9.06
CA GLU A 108 -15.47 0.31 -9.89
C GLU A 108 -15.25 1.83 -10.02
N ASP A 109 -14.98 2.50 -8.91
CA ASP A 109 -14.63 3.91 -8.85
C ASP A 109 -13.31 4.24 -9.56
N GLU A 110 -12.29 3.37 -9.45
CA GLU A 110 -11.02 3.51 -10.17
C GLU A 110 -11.22 3.37 -11.68
N SER A 111 -12.01 2.39 -12.12
CA SER A 111 -12.22 2.08 -13.54
C SER A 111 -13.03 3.16 -14.27
N GLY A 112 -13.85 3.91 -13.55
CA GLY A 112 -14.62 5.05 -14.06
C GLY A 112 -13.80 6.33 -14.20
N HIS A 113 -12.56 6.38 -13.74
CA HIS A 113 -11.77 7.60 -13.78
C HIS A 113 -11.45 8.03 -15.21
N PRO A 114 -11.67 9.33 -15.56
CA PRO A 114 -11.60 9.79 -16.96
C PRO A 114 -10.19 9.74 -17.57
N ILE A 115 -9.14 9.78 -16.76
CA ILE A 115 -7.75 9.81 -17.25
C ILE A 115 -7.19 8.40 -17.45
N TRP A 116 -7.15 7.56 -16.41
CA TRP A 116 -6.55 6.24 -16.53
C TRP A 116 -7.53 5.12 -16.91
N GLY A 117 -8.83 5.31 -16.66
CA GLY A 117 -9.82 4.30 -16.99
C GLY A 117 -9.78 3.85 -18.45
N PRO A 118 -9.79 4.78 -19.44
CA PRO A 118 -9.67 4.41 -20.85
C PRO A 118 -8.36 3.71 -21.19
N VAL A 119 -7.23 4.11 -20.59
CA VAL A 119 -5.92 3.47 -20.81
C VAL A 119 -5.95 2.02 -20.33
N TYR A 120 -6.46 1.79 -19.12
CA TYR A 120 -6.60 0.44 -18.57
C TYR A 120 -7.51 -0.44 -19.43
N ARG A 121 -8.70 0.06 -19.82
CA ARG A 121 -9.65 -0.70 -20.66
C ARG A 121 -9.08 -1.07 -22.03
N SER A 122 -8.18 -0.24 -22.57
CA SER A 122 -7.54 -0.53 -23.86
C SER A 122 -6.62 -1.76 -23.83
N LEU A 123 -6.17 -2.17 -22.65
CA LEU A 123 -5.30 -3.33 -22.42
C LEU A 123 -6.08 -4.63 -22.16
N LYS A 124 -7.36 -4.53 -21.85
CA LYS A 124 -8.20 -5.71 -21.64
C LYS A 124 -8.62 -6.31 -22.98
N PRO A 125 -8.56 -7.65 -23.15
CA PRO A 125 -9.12 -8.27 -24.34
C PRO A 125 -10.60 -7.92 -24.46
N ARG A 126 -11.01 -7.50 -25.66
CA ARG A 126 -12.44 -7.30 -25.93
C ARG A 126 -13.17 -8.64 -25.78
N LYS A 127 -14.11 -8.70 -24.86
CA LYS A 127 -15.05 -9.81 -24.86
C LYS A 127 -15.78 -9.79 -26.22
N LYS A 128 -15.59 -10.84 -27.01
CA LYS A 128 -16.39 -11.08 -28.19
C LYS A 128 -17.79 -11.46 -27.79
#